data_2b7db0cd08df0a4410aa283380f983e7
#
_entry.id   2b7db0cd08df0a4410aa283380f983e7
#
_cell.length_a   1.000
_cell.length_b   1.000
_cell.length_c   1.000
_cell.angle_alpha   90.00
_cell.angle_beta   90.00
_cell.angle_gamma   90.00
#
_symmetry.space_group_name_H-M   'P 1'
#
loop_
_entity.id
_entity.type
_entity.pdbx_description
1 polymer ?
#
loop_
_entity_poly.entity_id
_entity_poly.type
_entity_poly.pdbx_seq_one_letter_code
_entity_poly.pdbx_strand_id
1 'polypeptide(L)'
;MSKRILMSLCCTALIAGCASSPNKPDSSADRHESAETLFQPAQKAMEHGDYTSAIKQYEDLETRYPYGPYAEQAQLNTAYSYYQHGDSKAAVAAAERFIKLHPANPHVDYAWYLKGIAYYQAIQGVEENPRPAEEAFSTLSTLAKRWPDSPYAIDARLRMAKIIDLLGQRNLNICKFYYVRHAYVAAANRCNIVITRYQLSPAREEALYYLARSYRHLNLLNLAQTTTSVLAYNYPKSKYLSDLGSSAKP
;
A
#
# COMPACT_ATOMS: atom_id res chain seq x y z
N MET A 1 42.57 89.89 -16.06
CA MET A 1 44.03 89.73 -16.13
C MET A 1 44.38 88.30 -16.44
N SER A 2 44.96 88.18 -17.58
CA SER A 2 46.21 87.46 -18.00
C SER A 2 46.13 85.99 -17.97
N LYS A 3 46.22 85.36 -18.99
CA LYS A 3 47.13 85.06 -20.10
C LYS A 3 47.36 83.57 -20.18
N ARG A 4 47.08 82.98 -21.35
CA ARG A 4 48.01 82.37 -22.31
C ARG A 4 48.42 80.92 -21.89
N ILE A 5 48.64 79.97 -22.76
CA ILE A 5 48.94 79.74 -24.16
C ILE A 5 49.05 78.20 -24.32
N LEU A 6 48.44 77.63 -25.31
CA LEU A 6 48.99 76.83 -26.40
C LEU A 6 50.00 75.72 -26.07
N MET A 7 49.72 74.42 -26.41
CA MET A 7 50.50 73.81 -27.52
C MET A 7 50.10 72.36 -27.70
N SER A 8 49.54 72.07 -28.83
CA SER A 8 49.60 70.97 -29.76
C SER A 8 50.83 70.07 -29.59
N LEU A 9 50.58 68.75 -29.55
CA LEU A 9 51.47 67.80 -30.18
C LEU A 9 50.73 66.51 -30.58
N CYS A 10 50.71 66.24 -31.84
CA CYS A 10 50.36 64.99 -32.50
C CYS A 10 51.24 63.84 -32.01
N CYS A 11 50.62 62.69 -31.64
CA CYS A 11 51.31 61.43 -31.70
C CYS A 11 50.34 60.36 -32.21
N THR A 12 50.54 60.00 -33.44
CA THR A 12 50.04 58.84 -34.11
C THR A 12 50.54 57.59 -33.45
N ALA A 13 49.66 56.77 -32.86
CA ALA A 13 49.98 55.43 -32.34
C ALA A 13 49.17 54.40 -33.08
N LEU A 14 49.86 53.52 -33.68
CA LEU A 14 49.44 52.34 -34.41
C LEU A 14 48.42 51.53 -33.71
N ILE A 15 47.29 51.29 -34.34
CA ILE A 15 46.28 50.32 -33.90
C ILE A 15 46.73 48.94 -34.44
N ALA A 16 47.36 48.15 -33.54
CA ALA A 16 47.54 46.73 -33.75
C ALA A 16 46.19 46.03 -33.51
N GLY A 17 45.53 45.63 -34.59
CA GLY A 17 44.32 44.88 -34.57
C GLY A 17 44.58 43.48 -33.95
N CYS A 18 44.09 43.23 -32.72
CA CYS A 18 43.89 41.87 -32.26
C CYS A 18 42.67 41.31 -32.97
N ALA A 19 42.89 40.43 -33.94
CA ALA A 19 41.85 39.57 -34.48
C ALA A 19 41.35 38.66 -33.38
N SER A 20 40.23 39.00 -32.74
CA SER A 20 39.46 38.11 -31.89
C SER A 20 38.90 37.01 -32.79
N SER A 21 39.45 35.80 -32.68
CA SER A 21 38.80 34.61 -33.18
C SER A 21 37.36 34.59 -32.65
N PRO A 22 36.36 34.27 -33.52
CA PRO A 22 35.02 34.04 -33.00
C PRO A 22 35.12 32.85 -32.08
N ASN A 23 35.02 33.10 -30.77
CA ASN A 23 34.75 32.04 -29.80
C ASN A 23 33.54 31.28 -30.32
N LYS A 24 33.78 30.05 -30.78
CA LYS A 24 32.73 29.06 -30.83
C LYS A 24 32.02 29.15 -29.50
N PRO A 25 30.69 29.32 -29.43
CA PRO A 25 30.01 29.19 -28.19
C PRO A 25 30.33 27.80 -27.66
N ASP A 26 30.93 27.77 -26.48
CA ASP A 26 31.18 26.56 -25.73
C ASP A 26 29.83 25.85 -25.58
N SER A 27 29.64 24.78 -26.33
CA SER A 27 28.42 23.96 -26.35
C SER A 27 28.34 23.06 -25.09
N SER A 28 29.06 23.41 -24.05
CA SER A 28 28.96 22.90 -22.69
C SER A 28 28.11 23.79 -21.80
N ALA A 29 27.26 24.67 -22.36
CA ALA A 29 26.16 25.23 -21.62
C ALA A 29 25.34 24.04 -21.10
N ASP A 30 25.34 23.85 -19.80
CA ASP A 30 24.44 22.97 -19.06
C ASP A 30 23.11 22.88 -19.81
N ARG A 31 22.93 21.83 -20.60
CA ARG A 31 21.58 21.41 -20.97
C ARG A 31 20.96 20.96 -19.68
N HIS A 32 20.28 21.86 -18.99
CA HIS A 32 19.35 21.49 -17.95
C HIS A 32 18.34 20.54 -18.60
N GLU A 33 18.61 19.24 -18.48
CA GLU A 33 17.66 18.23 -18.92
C GLU A 33 16.32 18.58 -18.31
N SER A 34 15.30 18.78 -19.15
CA SER A 34 13.97 19.11 -18.62
C SER A 34 13.42 17.95 -17.81
N ALA A 35 12.47 18.21 -16.92
CA ALA A 35 11.78 17.14 -16.16
C ALA A 35 11.19 16.10 -17.11
N GLU A 36 10.68 16.50 -18.27
CA GLU A 36 10.18 15.60 -19.30
C GLU A 36 11.27 14.69 -19.87
N THR A 37 12.46 15.25 -20.15
CA THR A 37 13.60 14.49 -20.69
C THR A 37 14.08 13.42 -19.71
N LEU A 38 14.03 13.69 -18.41
CA LEU A 38 14.35 12.71 -17.37
C LEU A 38 13.23 11.69 -17.15
N PHE A 39 11.98 12.09 -17.34
CA PHE A 39 10.82 11.22 -17.15
C PHE A 39 10.75 10.10 -18.19
N GLN A 40 11.03 10.39 -19.47
CA GLN A 40 10.87 9.44 -20.57
C GLN A 40 11.71 8.16 -20.43
N PRO A 41 13.02 8.18 -20.09
CA PRO A 41 13.80 6.96 -19.91
C PRO A 41 13.31 6.16 -18.70
N ALA A 42 12.89 6.81 -17.60
CA ALA A 42 12.34 6.16 -16.43
C ALA A 42 11.04 5.40 -16.77
N GLN A 43 10.16 6.04 -17.56
CA GLN A 43 8.93 5.43 -18.03
C GLN A 43 9.21 4.21 -18.92
N LYS A 44 10.15 4.32 -19.87
CA LYS A 44 10.56 3.19 -20.71
C LYS A 44 11.12 2.03 -19.90
N ALA A 45 11.96 2.30 -18.90
CA ALA A 45 12.49 1.26 -18.02
C ALA A 45 11.34 0.53 -17.28
N MET A 46 10.39 1.27 -16.76
CA MET A 46 9.21 0.72 -16.09
C MET A 46 8.35 -0.13 -17.04
N GLU A 47 8.09 0.33 -18.25
CA GLU A 47 7.32 -0.38 -19.29
C GLU A 47 7.99 -1.69 -19.73
N HIS A 48 9.34 -1.74 -19.71
CA HIS A 48 10.11 -2.94 -20.02
C HIS A 48 10.30 -3.86 -18.79
N GLY A 49 9.75 -3.50 -17.63
CA GLY A 49 9.88 -4.29 -16.41
C GLY A 49 11.21 -4.14 -15.68
N ASP A 50 12.07 -3.22 -16.11
CA ASP A 50 13.30 -2.87 -15.38
C ASP A 50 12.96 -1.88 -14.26
N TYR A 51 12.30 -2.40 -13.24
CA TYR A 51 11.84 -1.61 -12.11
C TYR A 51 12.98 -1.02 -11.29
N THR A 52 14.14 -1.67 -11.25
CA THR A 52 15.33 -1.15 -10.56
C THR A 52 15.83 0.14 -11.20
N SER A 53 15.98 0.15 -12.52
CA SER A 53 16.38 1.35 -13.28
C SER A 53 15.29 2.42 -13.21
N ALA A 54 14.01 2.02 -13.31
CA ALA A 54 12.89 2.95 -13.25
C ALA A 54 12.85 3.69 -11.89
N ILE A 55 12.98 2.99 -10.78
CA ILE A 55 13.01 3.57 -9.43
C ILE A 55 14.13 4.62 -9.34
N LYS A 56 15.36 4.23 -9.71
CA LYS A 56 16.52 5.13 -9.63
C LYS A 56 16.33 6.40 -10.46
N GLN A 57 15.79 6.27 -11.67
CA GLN A 57 15.60 7.40 -12.57
C GLN A 57 14.44 8.32 -12.13
N TYR A 58 13.35 7.76 -11.59
CA TYR A 58 12.27 8.57 -11.03
C TYR A 58 12.70 9.31 -9.75
N GLU A 59 13.50 8.70 -8.89
CA GLU A 59 14.06 9.34 -7.70
C GLU A 59 15.06 10.45 -8.06
N ASP A 60 15.88 10.27 -9.10
CA ASP A 60 16.76 11.32 -9.63
C ASP A 60 15.94 12.50 -10.19
N LEU A 61 14.87 12.23 -10.96
CA LEU A 61 13.95 13.25 -11.42
C LEU A 61 13.34 14.03 -10.26
N GLU A 62 12.83 13.34 -9.24
CA GLU A 62 12.21 13.96 -8.08
C GLU A 62 13.22 14.84 -7.31
N THR A 63 14.47 14.41 -7.22
CA THR A 63 15.54 15.19 -6.57
C THR A 63 15.85 16.48 -7.30
N ARG A 64 15.86 16.46 -8.64
CA ARG A 64 16.16 17.62 -9.48
C ARG A 64 14.94 18.52 -9.70
N TYR A 65 13.76 17.93 -9.78
CA TYR A 65 12.48 18.60 -10.07
C TYR A 65 11.42 18.15 -9.05
N PRO A 66 11.46 18.64 -7.81
CA PRO A 66 10.58 18.17 -6.73
C PRO A 66 9.11 18.60 -6.87
N TYR A 67 8.80 19.46 -7.84
CA TYR A 67 7.46 20.01 -8.05
C TYR A 67 6.99 19.89 -9.49
N GLY A 68 5.67 19.91 -9.68
CA GLY A 68 5.03 19.88 -10.99
C GLY A 68 4.57 18.50 -11.41
N PRO A 69 3.85 18.39 -12.54
CA PRO A 69 3.14 17.18 -12.94
C PRO A 69 4.07 15.97 -13.18
N TYR A 70 5.27 16.19 -13.66
CA TYR A 70 6.25 15.10 -13.84
C TYR A 70 6.76 14.56 -12.51
N ALA A 71 6.94 15.43 -11.50
CA ALA A 71 7.34 14.98 -10.17
C ALA A 71 6.23 14.16 -9.49
N GLU A 72 4.99 14.63 -9.56
CA GLU A 72 3.84 13.88 -9.02
C GLU A 72 3.69 12.52 -9.69
N GLN A 73 3.79 12.47 -11.02
CA GLN A 73 3.70 11.21 -11.76
C GLN A 73 4.90 10.29 -11.45
N ALA A 74 6.10 10.84 -11.32
CA ALA A 74 7.29 10.07 -10.97
C ALA A 74 7.14 9.43 -9.57
N GLN A 75 6.65 10.18 -8.58
CA GLN A 75 6.40 9.64 -7.23
C GLN A 75 5.41 8.47 -7.26
N LEU A 76 4.34 8.61 -8.03
CA LEU A 76 3.34 7.55 -8.16
C LEU A 76 3.90 6.31 -8.87
N ASN A 77 4.67 6.53 -9.96
CA ASN A 77 5.35 5.48 -10.71
C ASN A 77 6.46 4.80 -9.89
N THR A 78 7.13 5.54 -8.99
CA THR A 78 8.10 4.96 -8.03
C THR A 78 7.40 3.98 -7.08
N ALA A 79 6.24 4.36 -6.52
CA ALA A 79 5.46 3.46 -5.67
C ALA A 79 5.03 2.19 -6.43
N TYR A 80 4.59 2.33 -7.67
CA TYR A 80 4.25 1.21 -8.54
C TYR A 80 5.47 0.32 -8.84
N SER A 81 6.61 0.94 -9.17
CA SER A 81 7.84 0.22 -9.49
C SER A 81 8.37 -0.58 -8.29
N TYR A 82 8.32 -0.03 -7.07
CA TYR A 82 8.64 -0.77 -5.85
C TYR A 82 7.71 -1.96 -5.63
N TYR A 83 6.40 -1.77 -5.86
CA TYR A 83 5.42 -2.86 -5.76
C TYR A 83 5.74 -3.99 -6.75
N GLN A 84 6.00 -3.67 -8.00
CA GLN A 84 6.33 -4.64 -9.05
C GLN A 84 7.69 -5.31 -8.81
N HIS A 85 8.64 -4.59 -8.24
CA HIS A 85 9.95 -5.13 -7.85
C HIS A 85 9.84 -6.10 -6.65
N GLY A 86 8.73 -6.11 -5.93
CA GLY A 86 8.52 -6.96 -4.76
C GLY A 86 8.94 -6.33 -3.43
N ASP A 87 9.41 -5.08 -3.43
CA ASP A 87 9.68 -4.34 -2.19
C ASP A 87 8.41 -3.70 -1.65
N SER A 88 7.60 -4.52 -1.00
CA SER A 88 6.31 -4.08 -0.42
C SER A 88 6.48 -2.96 0.61
N LYS A 89 7.60 -2.92 1.35
CA LYS A 89 7.83 -1.88 2.36
C LYS A 89 8.11 -0.53 1.71
N ALA A 90 8.97 -0.50 0.71
CA ALA A 90 9.27 0.72 -0.04
C ALA A 90 8.03 1.20 -0.81
N ALA A 91 7.26 0.29 -1.42
CA ALA A 91 6.01 0.61 -2.11
C ALA A 91 4.99 1.29 -1.18
N VAL A 92 4.80 0.75 0.04
CA VAL A 92 3.93 1.36 1.06
C VAL A 92 4.41 2.76 1.42
N ALA A 93 5.71 2.94 1.69
CA ALA A 93 6.28 4.22 2.07
C ALA A 93 6.13 5.28 0.96
N ALA A 94 6.42 4.89 -0.30
CA ALA A 94 6.29 5.77 -1.46
C ALA A 94 4.83 6.18 -1.71
N ALA A 95 3.89 5.22 -1.66
CA ALA A 95 2.47 5.51 -1.82
C ALA A 95 1.93 6.39 -0.67
N GLU A 96 2.34 6.15 0.57
CA GLU A 96 1.94 6.96 1.72
C GLU A 96 2.47 8.40 1.63
N ARG A 97 3.72 8.56 1.16
CA ARG A 97 4.30 9.87 0.88
C ARG A 97 3.50 10.63 -0.17
N PHE A 98 3.13 9.97 -1.28
CA PHE A 98 2.29 10.57 -2.32
C PHE A 98 0.94 11.02 -1.76
N ILE A 99 0.23 10.15 -1.02
CA ILE A 99 -1.06 10.47 -0.40
C ILE A 99 -0.97 11.69 0.51
N LYS A 100 0.13 11.82 1.26
CA LYS A 100 0.35 12.92 2.20
C LYS A 100 0.68 14.23 1.48
N LEU A 101 1.48 14.18 0.43
CA LEU A 101 1.93 15.37 -0.31
C LEU A 101 0.87 15.87 -1.30
N HIS A 102 0.09 14.96 -1.88
CA HIS A 102 -0.84 15.24 -2.96
C HIS A 102 -2.28 14.73 -2.67
N PRO A 103 -2.90 15.13 -1.55
CA PRO A 103 -4.21 14.59 -1.13
C PRO A 103 -5.36 14.94 -2.06
N ALA A 104 -5.19 15.97 -2.89
CA ALA A 104 -6.17 16.43 -3.87
C ALA A 104 -5.84 15.99 -5.32
N ASN A 105 -4.77 15.20 -5.53
CA ASN A 105 -4.42 14.72 -6.86
C ASN A 105 -5.53 13.79 -7.41
N PRO A 106 -5.89 13.88 -8.71
CA PRO A 106 -6.90 13.01 -9.32
C PRO A 106 -6.62 11.52 -9.20
N HIS A 107 -5.35 11.13 -9.07
CA HIS A 107 -4.89 9.74 -8.95
C HIS A 107 -4.57 9.32 -7.50
N VAL A 108 -5.06 10.05 -6.50
CA VAL A 108 -4.82 9.72 -5.09
C VAL A 108 -5.47 8.38 -4.70
N ASP A 109 -6.59 8.03 -5.33
CA ASP A 109 -7.23 6.71 -5.16
C ASP A 109 -6.32 5.56 -5.63
N TYR A 110 -5.58 5.75 -6.73
CA TYR A 110 -4.57 4.79 -7.18
C TYR A 110 -3.42 4.64 -6.16
N ALA A 111 -2.97 5.73 -5.55
CA ALA A 111 -1.96 5.66 -4.50
C ALA A 111 -2.47 4.87 -3.26
N TRP A 112 -3.73 5.07 -2.87
CA TRP A 112 -4.36 4.26 -1.83
C TRP A 112 -4.45 2.78 -2.21
N TYR A 113 -4.77 2.50 -3.47
CA TYR A 113 -4.78 1.15 -3.99
C TYR A 113 -3.39 0.51 -3.94
N LEU A 114 -2.34 1.19 -4.46
CA LEU A 114 -0.95 0.72 -4.40
C LEU A 114 -0.51 0.41 -2.97
N LYS A 115 -0.79 1.31 -2.01
CA LYS A 115 -0.52 1.06 -0.59
C LYS A 115 -1.21 -0.21 -0.10
N GLY A 116 -2.48 -0.38 -0.44
CA GLY A 116 -3.28 -1.54 -0.03
C GLY A 116 -2.78 -2.86 -0.60
N ILE A 117 -2.46 -2.90 -1.91
CA ILE A 117 -1.95 -4.11 -2.55
C ILE A 117 -0.50 -4.43 -2.15
N ALA A 118 0.31 -3.43 -1.80
CA ALA A 118 1.65 -3.64 -1.28
C ALA A 118 1.60 -4.31 0.12
N TYR A 119 0.70 -3.87 1.01
CA TYR A 119 0.44 -4.60 2.26
C TYR A 119 -0.10 -6.01 2.01
N TYR A 120 -0.99 -6.17 1.01
CA TYR A 120 -1.52 -7.48 0.64
C TYR A 120 -0.42 -8.42 0.14
N GLN A 121 0.51 -7.93 -0.67
CA GLN A 121 1.67 -8.69 -1.15
C GLN A 121 2.59 -9.13 -0.01
N ALA A 122 2.67 -8.36 1.06
CA ALA A 122 3.49 -8.66 2.24
C ALA A 122 2.88 -9.75 3.14
N ILE A 123 1.69 -10.29 2.83
CA ILE A 123 1.06 -11.39 3.58
C ILE A 123 1.78 -12.69 3.24
N GLN A 124 2.41 -13.32 4.24
CA GLN A 124 3.18 -14.55 4.06
C GLN A 124 2.31 -15.81 4.23
N GLY A 125 1.34 -15.79 5.14
CA GLY A 125 0.44 -16.94 5.37
C GLY A 125 -0.52 -16.74 6.53
N VAL A 126 -1.37 -17.76 6.74
CA VAL A 126 -2.45 -17.73 7.75
C VAL A 126 -1.89 -17.68 9.17
N GLU A 127 -0.81 -18.41 9.44
CA GLU A 127 -0.23 -18.54 10.80
C GLU A 127 0.80 -17.45 11.12
N GLU A 128 1.21 -16.68 10.11
CA GLU A 128 2.21 -15.64 10.23
C GLU A 128 1.67 -14.36 10.88
N ASN A 129 2.49 -13.30 10.90
CA ASN A 129 2.11 -12.01 11.45
C ASN A 129 0.84 -11.47 10.75
N PRO A 130 -0.27 -11.22 11.47
CA PRO A 130 -1.51 -10.73 10.87
C PRO A 130 -1.45 -9.26 10.46
N ARG A 131 -0.45 -8.50 10.91
CA ARG A 131 -0.39 -7.05 10.72
C ARG A 131 -0.46 -6.62 9.24
N PRO A 132 0.28 -7.22 8.30
CA PRO A 132 0.13 -6.87 6.88
C PRO A 132 -1.29 -7.06 6.36
N ALA A 133 -1.99 -8.11 6.78
CA ALA A 133 -3.37 -8.36 6.38
C ALA A 133 -4.35 -7.33 6.98
N GLU A 134 -4.16 -6.95 8.25
CA GLU A 134 -4.95 -5.92 8.91
C GLU A 134 -4.75 -4.54 8.28
N GLU A 135 -3.51 -4.16 7.97
CA GLU A 135 -3.17 -2.90 7.28
C GLU A 135 -3.72 -2.88 5.84
N ALA A 136 -3.59 -4.00 5.11
CA ALA A 136 -4.18 -4.14 3.77
C ALA A 136 -5.69 -3.95 3.81
N PHE A 137 -6.39 -4.62 4.75
CA PHE A 137 -7.83 -4.49 4.91
C PHE A 137 -8.26 -3.06 5.22
N SER A 138 -7.58 -2.42 6.18
CA SER A 138 -7.87 -1.04 6.59
C SER A 138 -7.69 -0.06 5.42
N THR A 139 -6.57 -0.19 4.69
CA THR A 139 -6.23 0.67 3.55
C THR A 139 -7.21 0.50 2.39
N LEU A 140 -7.49 -0.75 1.99
CA LEU A 140 -8.44 -1.08 0.91
C LEU A 140 -9.88 -0.71 1.28
N SER A 141 -10.27 -0.85 2.56
CA SER A 141 -11.57 -0.40 3.06
C SER A 141 -11.74 1.12 2.96
N THR A 142 -10.66 1.86 3.26
CA THR A 142 -10.65 3.32 3.12
C THR A 142 -10.83 3.73 1.65
N LEU A 143 -10.10 3.08 0.73
CA LEU A 143 -10.26 3.29 -0.71
C LEU A 143 -11.72 3.04 -1.15
N ALA A 144 -12.26 1.85 -0.86
CA ALA A 144 -13.58 1.45 -1.32
C ALA A 144 -14.72 2.32 -0.75
N LYS A 145 -14.50 2.97 0.41
CA LYS A 145 -15.47 3.89 1.04
C LYS A 145 -15.35 5.31 0.50
N ARG A 146 -14.13 5.82 0.33
CA ARG A 146 -13.90 7.20 -0.11
C ARG A 146 -14.11 7.38 -1.61
N TRP A 147 -13.78 6.37 -2.40
CA TRP A 147 -13.87 6.37 -3.86
C TRP A 147 -14.60 5.11 -4.36
N PRO A 148 -15.93 4.99 -4.09
CA PRO A 148 -16.69 3.78 -4.45
C PRO A 148 -16.74 3.52 -5.96
N ASP A 149 -16.60 4.56 -6.77
CA ASP A 149 -16.64 4.53 -8.24
C ASP A 149 -15.24 4.41 -8.87
N SER A 150 -14.17 4.37 -8.06
CA SER A 150 -12.82 4.14 -8.54
C SER A 150 -12.71 2.78 -9.26
N PRO A 151 -11.97 2.70 -10.39
CA PRO A 151 -11.74 1.43 -11.09
C PRO A 151 -11.06 0.39 -10.20
N TYR A 152 -10.38 0.84 -9.15
CA TYR A 152 -9.68 -0.03 -8.19
C TYR A 152 -10.59 -0.57 -7.08
N ALA A 153 -11.78 0.01 -6.89
CA ALA A 153 -12.66 -0.34 -5.77
C ALA A 153 -13.19 -1.78 -5.85
N ILE A 154 -13.38 -2.32 -7.05
CA ILE A 154 -13.85 -3.71 -7.25
C ILE A 154 -12.78 -4.69 -6.78
N ASP A 155 -11.55 -4.56 -7.27
CA ASP A 155 -10.43 -5.43 -6.86
C ASP A 155 -10.13 -5.28 -5.35
N ALA A 156 -10.21 -4.06 -4.82
CA ALA A 156 -10.06 -3.81 -3.39
C ALA A 156 -11.06 -4.64 -2.56
N ARG A 157 -12.35 -4.66 -2.94
CA ARG A 157 -13.38 -5.46 -2.26
C ARG A 157 -13.11 -6.96 -2.34
N LEU A 158 -12.64 -7.45 -3.50
CA LEU A 158 -12.28 -8.86 -3.68
C LEU A 158 -11.11 -9.27 -2.78
N ARG A 159 -10.07 -8.42 -2.68
CA ARG A 159 -8.93 -8.66 -1.76
C ARG A 159 -9.36 -8.59 -0.31
N MET A 160 -10.21 -7.64 0.05
CA MET A 160 -10.77 -7.55 1.42
C MET A 160 -11.52 -8.82 1.81
N ALA A 161 -12.30 -9.42 0.90
CA ALA A 161 -12.99 -10.68 1.18
C ALA A 161 -11.99 -11.83 1.46
N LYS A 162 -10.91 -11.93 0.67
CA LYS A 162 -9.82 -12.89 0.91
C LYS A 162 -9.10 -12.66 2.24
N ILE A 163 -8.89 -11.39 2.62
CA ILE A 163 -8.27 -11.05 3.92
C ILE A 163 -9.19 -11.44 5.08
N ILE A 164 -10.49 -11.20 4.97
CA ILE A 164 -11.48 -11.62 5.98
C ILE A 164 -11.43 -13.13 6.18
N ASP A 165 -11.35 -13.89 5.10
CA ASP A 165 -11.25 -15.34 5.17
C ASP A 165 -9.94 -15.78 5.83
N LEU A 166 -8.80 -15.23 5.43
CA LEU A 166 -7.49 -15.51 6.01
C LEU A 166 -7.45 -15.21 7.52
N LEU A 167 -7.91 -14.05 7.94
CA LEU A 167 -7.92 -13.66 9.36
C LEU A 167 -8.95 -14.46 10.17
N GLY A 168 -10.09 -14.81 9.59
CA GLY A 168 -11.07 -15.70 10.15
C GLY A 168 -10.50 -17.10 10.40
N GLN A 169 -9.86 -17.69 9.38
CA GLN A 169 -9.22 -18.99 9.47
C GLN A 169 -8.09 -19.01 10.50
N ARG A 170 -7.26 -17.97 10.53
CA ARG A 170 -6.21 -17.83 11.55
C ARG A 170 -6.77 -17.89 12.97
N ASN A 171 -7.81 -17.13 13.26
CA ASN A 171 -8.42 -17.10 14.60
C ASN A 171 -9.12 -18.42 14.93
N LEU A 172 -9.71 -19.10 13.93
CA LEU A 172 -10.26 -20.44 14.10
C LEU A 172 -9.16 -21.45 14.46
N ASN A 173 -8.02 -21.43 13.77
CA ASN A 173 -6.89 -22.31 14.06
C ASN A 173 -6.38 -22.10 15.48
N ILE A 174 -6.28 -20.86 15.94
CA ILE A 174 -5.91 -20.54 17.33
C ILE A 174 -6.99 -21.01 18.31
N CYS A 175 -8.28 -20.87 17.99
CA CYS A 175 -9.38 -21.40 18.80
C CYS A 175 -9.25 -22.91 18.97
N LYS A 176 -9.06 -23.65 17.86
CA LYS A 176 -8.87 -25.11 17.85
C LYS A 176 -7.64 -25.52 18.66
N PHE A 177 -6.54 -24.81 18.54
CA PHE A 177 -5.32 -25.02 19.30
C PHE A 177 -5.56 -24.96 20.82
N TYR A 178 -6.30 -23.96 21.31
CA TYR A 178 -6.65 -23.86 22.72
C TYR A 178 -7.69 -24.90 23.13
N TYR A 179 -8.65 -25.19 22.27
CA TYR A 179 -9.70 -26.17 22.55
C TYR A 179 -9.12 -27.57 22.84
N VAL A 180 -8.22 -28.06 21.98
CA VAL A 180 -7.61 -29.39 22.15
C VAL A 180 -6.68 -29.48 23.37
N ARG A 181 -6.27 -28.33 23.92
CA ARG A 181 -5.49 -28.21 25.14
C ARG A 181 -6.36 -27.97 26.38
N HIS A 182 -7.67 -28.12 26.26
CA HIS A 182 -8.63 -27.88 27.33
C HIS A 182 -8.66 -26.47 27.93
N ALA A 183 -8.03 -25.49 27.22
CA ALA A 183 -8.05 -24.07 27.59
C ALA A 183 -9.33 -23.40 27.04
N TYR A 184 -10.50 -23.86 27.53
CA TYR A 184 -11.79 -23.52 26.93
C TYR A 184 -12.14 -22.03 26.95
N VAL A 185 -11.70 -21.28 27.98
CA VAL A 185 -11.90 -19.82 28.03
C VAL A 185 -11.15 -19.15 26.89
N ALA A 186 -9.87 -19.51 26.66
CA ALA A 186 -9.07 -18.97 25.57
C ALA A 186 -9.63 -19.39 24.21
N ALA A 187 -10.08 -20.63 24.07
CA ALA A 187 -10.75 -21.11 22.85
C ALA A 187 -12.02 -20.29 22.56
N ALA A 188 -12.89 -20.12 23.55
CA ALA A 188 -14.13 -19.35 23.39
C ALA A 188 -13.84 -17.90 22.96
N ASN A 189 -12.86 -17.24 23.57
CA ASN A 189 -12.46 -15.89 23.21
C ASN A 189 -11.98 -15.81 21.76
N ARG A 190 -11.19 -16.76 21.29
CA ARG A 190 -10.69 -16.79 19.90
C ARG A 190 -11.78 -17.10 18.88
N CYS A 191 -12.64 -18.07 19.17
CA CYS A 191 -13.79 -18.36 18.32
C CYS A 191 -14.76 -17.16 18.26
N ASN A 192 -14.96 -16.45 19.36
CA ASN A 192 -15.81 -15.26 19.38
C ASN A 192 -15.27 -14.13 18.48
N ILE A 193 -13.94 -13.99 18.35
CA ILE A 193 -13.34 -13.05 17.39
C ILE A 193 -13.79 -13.38 15.96
N VAL A 194 -13.80 -14.65 15.55
CA VAL A 194 -14.27 -15.06 14.22
C VAL A 194 -15.72 -14.65 14.01
N ILE A 195 -16.57 -14.94 15.00
CA ILE A 195 -18.02 -14.71 14.92
C ILE A 195 -18.38 -13.23 14.88
N THR A 196 -17.61 -12.37 15.58
CA THR A 196 -17.92 -10.95 15.70
C THR A 196 -17.21 -10.08 14.66
N ARG A 197 -15.95 -10.38 14.34
CA ARG A 197 -15.15 -9.54 13.44
C ARG A 197 -15.08 -10.06 12.00
N TYR A 198 -15.19 -11.39 11.81
CA TYR A 198 -15.02 -12.03 10.49
C TYR A 198 -16.29 -12.79 10.09
N GLN A 199 -17.43 -12.12 10.19
CA GLN A 199 -18.76 -12.71 9.99
C GLN A 199 -18.97 -13.31 8.59
N LEU A 200 -18.27 -12.79 7.58
CA LEU A 200 -18.35 -13.26 6.20
C LEU A 200 -17.35 -14.38 5.87
N SER A 201 -16.48 -14.74 6.82
CA SER A 201 -15.53 -15.84 6.61
C SER A 201 -16.24 -17.20 6.68
N PRO A 202 -15.91 -18.14 5.78
CA PRO A 202 -16.32 -19.54 5.87
C PRO A 202 -15.95 -20.21 7.22
N ALA A 203 -14.90 -19.71 7.88
CA ALA A 203 -14.46 -20.18 9.21
C ALA A 203 -15.52 -19.99 10.31
N ARG A 204 -16.55 -19.14 10.07
CA ARG A 204 -17.58 -18.82 11.07
C ARG A 204 -18.41 -20.02 11.49
N GLU A 205 -18.75 -20.90 10.56
CA GLU A 205 -19.53 -22.12 10.86
C GLU A 205 -18.80 -23.00 11.88
N GLU A 206 -17.54 -23.34 11.61
CA GLU A 206 -16.73 -24.17 12.51
C GLU A 206 -16.40 -23.44 13.82
N ALA A 207 -16.23 -22.11 13.79
CA ALA A 207 -16.03 -21.33 15.02
C ALA A 207 -17.23 -21.36 15.95
N LEU A 208 -18.46 -21.29 15.43
CA LEU A 208 -19.69 -21.45 16.21
C LEU A 208 -19.73 -22.83 16.89
N TYR A 209 -19.34 -23.88 16.20
CA TYR A 209 -19.26 -25.22 16.76
C TYR A 209 -18.28 -25.30 17.94
N TYR A 210 -17.04 -24.86 17.76
CA TYR A 210 -16.04 -24.90 18.85
C TYR A 210 -16.41 -23.96 20.00
N LEU A 211 -17.06 -22.83 19.72
CA LEU A 211 -17.56 -21.93 20.77
C LEU A 211 -18.64 -22.60 21.61
N ALA A 212 -19.64 -23.23 21.00
CA ALA A 212 -20.69 -23.94 21.70
C ALA A 212 -20.12 -25.07 22.60
N ARG A 213 -19.16 -25.85 22.06
CA ARG A 213 -18.47 -26.89 22.84
C ARG A 213 -17.63 -26.32 23.97
N SER A 214 -16.94 -25.22 23.77
CA SER A 214 -16.15 -24.52 24.79
C SER A 214 -17.06 -24.07 25.94
N TYR A 215 -18.23 -23.50 25.65
CA TYR A 215 -19.20 -23.08 26.64
C TYR A 215 -19.80 -24.28 27.45
N ARG A 216 -20.01 -25.43 26.79
CA ARG A 216 -20.43 -26.66 27.51
C ARG A 216 -19.38 -27.11 28.52
N HIS A 217 -18.10 -27.16 28.12
CA HIS A 217 -17.02 -27.54 29.04
C HIS A 217 -16.83 -26.55 30.21
N LEU A 218 -17.22 -25.29 30.01
CA LEU A 218 -17.23 -24.26 31.05
C LEU A 218 -18.50 -24.25 31.89
N ASN A 219 -19.43 -25.19 31.65
CA ASN A 219 -20.75 -25.25 32.28
C ASN A 219 -21.62 -23.98 32.02
N LEU A 220 -21.38 -23.27 30.96
CA LEU A 220 -22.14 -22.09 30.51
C LEU A 220 -23.27 -22.52 29.56
N LEU A 221 -24.20 -23.33 30.06
CA LEU A 221 -25.19 -24.06 29.24
C LEU A 221 -26.09 -23.13 28.42
N ASN A 222 -26.52 -21.99 28.99
CA ASN A 222 -27.34 -21.01 28.27
C ASN A 222 -26.59 -20.42 27.05
N LEU A 223 -25.29 -20.09 27.20
CA LEU A 223 -24.47 -19.57 26.08
C LEU A 223 -24.22 -20.65 25.04
N ALA A 224 -23.99 -21.89 25.46
CA ALA A 224 -23.85 -23.02 24.55
C ALA A 224 -25.12 -23.25 23.72
N GLN A 225 -26.30 -23.21 24.36
CA GLN A 225 -27.59 -23.37 23.70
C GLN A 225 -27.83 -22.23 22.67
N THR A 226 -27.64 -20.98 23.10
CA THR A 226 -27.77 -19.81 22.23
C THR A 226 -26.82 -19.90 20.99
N THR A 227 -25.56 -20.27 21.22
CA THR A 227 -24.58 -20.44 20.16
C THR A 227 -24.98 -21.56 19.19
N THR A 228 -25.50 -22.69 19.70
CA THR A 228 -26.02 -23.78 18.89
C THR A 228 -27.21 -23.34 18.05
N SER A 229 -28.13 -22.56 18.61
CA SER A 229 -29.27 -21.99 17.86
C SER A 229 -28.82 -21.05 16.75
N VAL A 230 -27.79 -20.22 17.00
CA VAL A 230 -27.19 -19.34 15.97
C VAL A 230 -26.56 -20.18 14.85
N LEU A 231 -25.90 -21.29 15.18
CA LEU A 231 -25.35 -22.21 14.18
C LEU A 231 -26.48 -22.84 13.35
N ALA A 232 -27.53 -23.36 13.99
CA ALA A 232 -28.65 -23.98 13.30
C ALA A 232 -29.39 -23.01 12.38
N TYR A 233 -29.58 -21.78 12.82
CA TYR A 233 -30.26 -20.74 12.02
C TYR A 233 -29.46 -20.33 10.78
N ASN A 234 -28.15 -20.07 10.94
CA ASN A 234 -27.33 -19.58 9.83
C ASN A 234 -26.85 -20.71 8.91
N TYR A 235 -26.69 -21.93 9.44
CA TYR A 235 -26.13 -23.09 8.75
C TYR A 235 -26.99 -24.34 9.01
N PRO A 236 -28.24 -24.38 8.51
CA PRO A 236 -29.19 -25.47 8.82
C PRO A 236 -28.73 -26.85 8.31
N LYS A 237 -27.79 -26.88 7.34
CA LYS A 237 -27.19 -28.11 6.80
C LYS A 237 -25.82 -28.43 7.38
N SER A 238 -25.41 -27.74 8.45
CA SER A 238 -24.11 -27.93 9.06
C SER A 238 -23.95 -29.34 9.62
N LYS A 239 -22.85 -30.00 9.25
CA LYS A 239 -22.45 -31.32 9.79
C LYS A 239 -22.22 -31.28 11.30
N TYR A 240 -21.95 -30.12 11.87
CA TYR A 240 -21.67 -29.95 13.30
C TYR A 240 -22.92 -29.99 14.18
N LEU A 241 -24.12 -29.85 13.62
CA LEU A 241 -25.37 -29.86 14.38
C LEU A 241 -25.68 -31.24 14.98
N SER A 242 -25.37 -32.32 14.24
CA SER A 242 -25.56 -33.70 14.74
C SER A 242 -24.72 -33.97 16.00
N ASP A 243 -23.45 -33.48 16.00
CA ASP A 243 -22.54 -33.65 17.11
C ASP A 243 -22.97 -32.82 18.35
N LEU A 244 -23.49 -31.61 18.14
CA LEU A 244 -24.03 -30.78 19.21
C LEU A 244 -25.36 -31.28 19.76
N GLY A 245 -26.18 -31.97 18.95
CA GLY A 245 -27.43 -32.57 19.36
C GLY A 245 -27.25 -33.89 20.14
N SER A 246 -26.29 -34.73 19.76
CA SER A 246 -25.99 -35.99 20.42
C SER A 246 -25.35 -35.82 21.81
N SER A 247 -24.68 -34.68 22.04
CA SER A 247 -24.07 -34.35 23.34
C SER A 247 -25.05 -33.75 24.34
N ALA A 248 -26.34 -33.69 24.04
CA ALA A 248 -27.41 -33.20 24.90
C ALA A 248 -28.08 -34.32 25.74
N LYS A 249 -27.54 -35.57 25.69
CA LYS A 249 -27.96 -36.60 26.68
C LYS A 249 -27.15 -36.43 27.96
N PRO A 250 -27.84 -36.40 29.12
CA PRO A 250 -27.25 -36.24 30.45
C PRO A 250 -26.28 -37.37 30.77
#